data_57a27eb9c740c22cf3ff3f67b4acb30e
#
_entry.id   57a27eb9c740c22cf3ff3f67b4acb30e
#
_cell.length_a   1.000
_cell.length_b   1.000
_cell.length_c   1.000
_cell.angle_alpha   90.00
_cell.angle_beta   90.00
_cell.angle_gamma   90.00
#
_symmetry.space_group_name_H-M   'P 1'
#
loop_
_entity.id
_entity.type
_entity.pdbx_description
1 polymer ?
#
loop_
_entity_poly.entity_id
_entity_poly.type
_entity_poly.pdbx_seq_one_letter_code
_entity_poly.pdbx_strand_id
1 'polypeptide(L)'
;MSAASAPAVDTARAWETVLQRIESDLIAGALTPGDHLPSERALAAELGVGRSSVREALRVLEVLGLIRTQTGSGPQSGAIIISRPSGGMTALVRLQVAAHGFAVRDVVKTRLVLESDVVTELARASGAAPTPALAPALEILDAMEQPGDELTRDEFLTLDQAFHLALAVASGNEVIAAMMAGLRESIEAYVRVGASVLPSWDDTSTRLKAEHRAIVAAIEAGDPELARTRIRDHIETYHAETNVSSIHPHREDT
;
A
#
# COMPACT_ATOMS: atom_id res chain seq x y z
N MET A 1 -25.74 -17.17 -51.67
CA MET A 1 -25.65 -17.57 -50.26
C MET A 1 -24.60 -16.67 -49.61
N SER A 2 -25.09 -15.64 -48.91
CA SER A 2 -24.21 -14.67 -48.27
C SER A 2 -23.85 -15.21 -46.88
N ALA A 3 -22.57 -15.44 -46.63
CA ALA A 3 -22.08 -15.81 -45.29
C ALA A 3 -22.20 -14.58 -44.40
N ALA A 4 -23.09 -14.64 -43.41
CA ALA A 4 -23.16 -13.65 -42.36
C ALA A 4 -21.86 -13.69 -41.54
N SER A 5 -21.08 -12.62 -41.65
CA SER A 5 -19.92 -12.39 -40.78
C SER A 5 -20.44 -12.29 -39.32
N ALA A 6 -19.97 -13.17 -38.45
CA ALA A 6 -20.22 -13.05 -37.02
C ALA A 6 -19.71 -11.70 -36.55
N PRO A 7 -20.44 -10.99 -35.64
CA PRO A 7 -20.00 -9.72 -35.14
C PRO A 7 -18.65 -9.91 -34.44
N ALA A 8 -17.64 -9.11 -34.82
CA ALA A 8 -16.39 -9.01 -34.13
C ALA A 8 -16.72 -8.61 -32.68
N VAL A 9 -16.54 -9.52 -31.73
CA VAL A 9 -16.61 -9.21 -30.30
C VAL A 9 -15.56 -8.12 -30.07
N ASP A 10 -16.03 -6.97 -29.66
CA ASP A 10 -15.20 -5.81 -29.38
C ASP A 10 -14.07 -6.27 -28.42
N THR A 11 -12.85 -6.33 -28.95
CA THR A 11 -11.68 -6.83 -28.18
C THR A 11 -11.47 -6.06 -26.88
N ALA A 12 -11.92 -4.79 -26.82
CA ALA A 12 -11.89 -3.97 -25.61
C ALA A 12 -12.77 -4.51 -24.47
N ARG A 13 -13.81 -5.30 -24.77
CA ARG A 13 -14.69 -5.91 -23.76
C ARG A 13 -14.36 -7.38 -23.46
N ALA A 14 -13.61 -8.03 -24.32
CA ALA A 14 -13.34 -9.46 -24.17
C ALA A 14 -12.44 -9.77 -22.94
N TRP A 15 -11.47 -8.92 -22.63
CA TRP A 15 -10.64 -9.09 -21.44
C TRP A 15 -11.42 -8.80 -20.15
N GLU A 16 -12.35 -7.84 -20.17
CA GLU A 16 -13.23 -7.55 -19.02
C GLU A 16 -14.13 -8.74 -18.70
N THR A 17 -14.62 -9.47 -19.71
CA THR A 17 -15.40 -10.71 -19.52
C THR A 17 -14.57 -11.76 -18.76
N VAL A 18 -13.27 -11.86 -19.05
CA VAL A 18 -12.37 -12.77 -18.32
C VAL A 18 -12.19 -12.33 -16.86
N LEU A 19 -12.00 -11.03 -16.60
CA LEU A 19 -11.90 -10.49 -15.26
C LEU A 19 -13.16 -10.76 -14.45
N GLN A 20 -14.33 -10.44 -15.00
CA GLN A 20 -15.63 -10.65 -14.36
C GLN A 20 -15.87 -12.13 -14.03
N ARG A 21 -15.43 -13.04 -14.88
CA ARG A 21 -15.53 -14.47 -14.59
C ARG A 21 -14.67 -14.87 -13.41
N ILE A 22 -13.40 -14.45 -13.39
CA ILE A 22 -12.47 -14.75 -12.28
C ILE A 22 -12.97 -14.14 -10.97
N GLU A 23 -13.46 -12.89 -11.01
CA GLU A 23 -14.08 -12.21 -9.86
C GLU A 23 -15.28 -13.01 -9.34
N SER A 24 -16.17 -13.46 -10.22
CA SER A 24 -17.33 -14.27 -9.86
C SER A 24 -16.93 -15.59 -9.19
N ASP A 25 -15.89 -16.26 -9.71
CA ASP A 25 -15.39 -17.51 -9.17
C ASP A 25 -14.75 -17.31 -7.78
N LEU A 26 -14.04 -16.18 -7.56
CA LEU A 26 -13.51 -15.79 -6.25
C LEU A 26 -14.63 -15.51 -5.25
N ILE A 27 -15.65 -14.73 -5.64
CA ILE A 27 -16.80 -14.42 -4.77
C ILE A 27 -17.58 -15.68 -4.42
N ALA A 28 -17.76 -16.59 -5.37
CA ALA A 28 -18.45 -17.87 -5.15
C ALA A 28 -17.61 -18.89 -4.37
N GLY A 29 -16.34 -18.62 -4.09
CA GLY A 29 -15.43 -19.56 -3.46
C GLY A 29 -15.03 -20.75 -4.34
N ALA A 30 -15.32 -20.69 -5.64
CA ALA A 30 -14.87 -21.67 -6.62
C ALA A 30 -13.37 -21.57 -6.91
N LEU A 31 -12.80 -20.39 -6.67
CA LEU A 31 -11.36 -20.11 -6.67
C LEU A 31 -10.98 -19.51 -5.32
N THR A 32 -9.88 -19.98 -4.76
CA THR A 32 -9.31 -19.50 -3.49
C THR A 32 -7.82 -19.20 -3.64
N PRO A 33 -7.23 -18.39 -2.73
CA PRO A 33 -5.79 -18.16 -2.72
C PRO A 33 -5.00 -19.48 -2.71
N GLY A 34 -4.02 -19.57 -3.61
CA GLY A 34 -3.22 -20.78 -3.83
C GLY A 34 -3.72 -21.66 -4.98
N ASP A 35 -4.95 -21.45 -5.47
CA ASP A 35 -5.47 -22.19 -6.59
C ASP A 35 -4.85 -21.74 -7.91
N HIS A 36 -4.71 -22.71 -8.82
CA HIS A 36 -4.34 -22.44 -10.20
C HIS A 36 -5.56 -22.02 -11.01
N LEU A 37 -5.40 -20.94 -11.80
CA LEU A 37 -6.40 -20.59 -12.81
C LEU A 37 -6.44 -21.64 -13.93
N PRO A 38 -7.60 -21.83 -14.57
CA PRO A 38 -7.68 -22.64 -15.78
C PRO A 38 -6.71 -22.12 -16.85
N SER A 39 -6.22 -23.00 -17.71
CA SER A 39 -5.29 -22.62 -18.78
C SER A 39 -5.90 -21.56 -19.71
N GLU A 40 -5.06 -20.71 -20.32
CA GLU A 40 -5.49 -19.70 -21.30
C GLU A 40 -6.41 -20.32 -22.37
N ARG A 41 -6.12 -21.55 -22.81
CA ARG A 41 -6.91 -22.26 -23.80
C ARG A 41 -8.29 -22.65 -23.24
N ALA A 42 -8.35 -23.10 -22.01
CA ALA A 42 -9.61 -23.48 -21.37
C ALA A 42 -10.51 -22.28 -21.15
N LEU A 43 -9.98 -21.18 -20.57
CA LEU A 43 -10.70 -19.92 -20.36
C LEU A 43 -11.19 -19.33 -21.69
N ALA A 44 -10.37 -19.33 -22.74
CA ALA A 44 -10.75 -18.83 -24.05
C ALA A 44 -11.90 -19.63 -24.66
N ALA A 45 -11.85 -20.97 -24.56
CA ALA A 45 -12.90 -21.86 -25.07
C ALA A 45 -14.21 -21.72 -24.28
N GLU A 46 -14.12 -21.62 -22.96
CA GLU A 46 -15.27 -21.51 -22.07
C GLU A 46 -16.02 -20.19 -22.24
N LEU A 47 -15.27 -19.09 -22.35
CA LEU A 47 -15.85 -17.75 -22.43
C LEU A 47 -16.12 -17.28 -23.86
N GLY A 48 -15.74 -18.06 -24.88
CA GLY A 48 -15.92 -17.67 -26.27
C GLY A 48 -15.09 -16.46 -26.70
N VAL A 49 -13.96 -16.20 -26.03
CA VAL A 49 -13.08 -15.04 -26.29
C VAL A 49 -11.75 -15.48 -26.93
N GLY A 50 -11.01 -14.53 -27.46
CA GLY A 50 -9.68 -14.78 -28.02
C GLY A 50 -8.64 -15.09 -26.92
N ARG A 51 -7.67 -15.96 -27.21
CA ARG A 51 -6.55 -16.24 -26.28
C ARG A 51 -5.72 -14.99 -25.96
N SER A 52 -5.65 -14.03 -26.88
CA SER A 52 -5.01 -12.72 -26.66
C SER A 52 -5.71 -11.94 -25.55
N SER A 53 -7.05 -11.92 -25.55
CA SER A 53 -7.83 -11.24 -24.51
C SER A 53 -7.69 -11.91 -23.14
N VAL A 54 -7.62 -13.25 -23.11
CA VAL A 54 -7.32 -13.98 -21.86
C VAL A 54 -5.94 -13.59 -21.34
N ARG A 55 -4.92 -13.58 -22.20
CA ARG A 55 -3.55 -13.20 -21.80
C ARG A 55 -3.48 -11.76 -21.30
N GLU A 56 -4.22 -10.85 -21.91
CA GLU A 56 -4.32 -9.46 -21.48
C GLU A 56 -4.96 -9.36 -20.09
N ALA A 57 -6.07 -10.04 -19.86
CA ALA A 57 -6.71 -10.11 -18.55
C ALA A 57 -5.76 -10.67 -17.45
N LEU A 58 -5.04 -11.75 -17.75
CA LEU A 58 -4.08 -12.32 -16.81
C LEU A 58 -2.94 -11.35 -16.50
N ARG A 59 -2.44 -10.59 -17.50
CA ARG A 59 -1.45 -9.54 -17.25
C ARG A 59 -1.98 -8.43 -16.35
N VAL A 60 -3.23 -7.99 -16.56
CA VAL A 60 -3.87 -7.01 -15.68
C VAL A 60 -3.96 -7.53 -14.25
N LEU A 61 -4.42 -8.78 -14.05
CA LEU A 61 -4.50 -9.41 -12.73
C LEU A 61 -3.11 -9.54 -12.06
N GLU A 62 -2.07 -9.82 -12.84
CA GLU A 62 -0.69 -9.90 -12.35
C GLU A 62 -0.15 -8.53 -11.93
N VAL A 63 -0.40 -7.49 -12.73
CA VAL A 63 -0.06 -6.09 -12.37
C VAL A 63 -0.80 -5.64 -11.12
N LEU A 64 -2.06 -6.04 -10.97
CA LEU A 64 -2.85 -5.77 -9.76
C LEU A 64 -2.40 -6.61 -8.56
N GLY A 65 -1.46 -7.54 -8.75
CA GLY A 65 -0.94 -8.39 -7.69
C GLY A 65 -1.92 -9.46 -7.19
N LEU A 66 -2.95 -9.78 -7.99
CA LEU A 66 -3.96 -10.79 -7.64
C LEU A 66 -3.53 -12.19 -8.04
N ILE A 67 -2.67 -12.32 -9.04
CA ILE A 67 -2.11 -13.58 -9.48
C ILE A 67 -0.59 -13.47 -9.66
N ARG A 68 0.07 -14.62 -9.71
CA ARG A 68 1.47 -14.74 -10.12
C ARG A 68 1.54 -15.80 -11.22
N THR A 69 2.19 -15.45 -12.33
CA THR A 69 2.43 -16.39 -13.41
C THR A 69 3.74 -17.15 -13.20
N GLN A 70 3.71 -18.47 -13.36
CA GLN A 70 4.88 -19.33 -13.33
C GLN A 70 5.12 -19.91 -14.73
N THR A 71 6.30 -19.59 -15.29
CA THR A 71 6.72 -20.12 -16.58
C THR A 71 7.23 -21.56 -16.42
N GLY A 72 6.86 -22.44 -17.34
CA GLY A 72 7.29 -23.84 -17.35
C GLY A 72 6.25 -24.75 -18.03
N SER A 73 6.59 -26.03 -18.19
CA SER A 73 5.72 -27.05 -18.76
C SER A 73 5.26 -28.10 -17.72
N GLY A 74 5.53 -27.87 -16.44
CA GLY A 74 5.20 -28.81 -15.35
C GLY A 74 3.83 -28.54 -14.71
N PRO A 75 3.41 -29.38 -13.75
CA PRO A 75 2.15 -29.23 -13.01
C PRO A 75 2.05 -27.90 -12.22
N GLN A 76 3.16 -27.25 -11.98
CA GLN A 76 3.27 -25.95 -11.29
C GLN A 76 3.26 -24.75 -12.25
N SER A 77 3.14 -24.97 -13.56
CA SER A 77 3.07 -23.89 -14.53
C SER A 77 1.66 -23.31 -14.63
N GLY A 78 1.57 -22.00 -14.87
CA GLY A 78 0.29 -21.30 -15.04
C GLY A 78 0.15 -20.12 -14.07
N ALA A 79 -1.02 -19.56 -14.01
CA ALA A 79 -1.35 -18.46 -13.10
C ALA A 79 -1.93 -19.00 -11.80
N ILE A 80 -1.39 -18.53 -10.65
CA ILE A 80 -1.82 -18.90 -9.31
C ILE A 80 -2.37 -17.66 -8.62
N ILE A 81 -3.48 -17.80 -7.92
CA ILE A 81 -4.09 -16.74 -7.11
C ILE A 81 -3.23 -16.50 -5.87
N ILE A 82 -2.91 -15.22 -5.61
CA ILE A 82 -2.09 -14.82 -4.46
C ILE A 82 -3.00 -14.52 -3.27
N SER A 83 -2.65 -15.04 -2.10
CA SER A 83 -3.42 -14.84 -0.86
C SER A 83 -3.36 -13.41 -0.31
N ARG A 84 -2.33 -12.66 -0.65
CA ARG A 84 -2.14 -11.26 -0.23
C ARG A 84 -1.75 -10.45 -1.45
N PRO A 85 -2.73 -9.76 -2.07
CA PRO A 85 -2.45 -8.85 -3.16
C PRO A 85 -1.45 -7.80 -2.69
N SER A 86 -0.29 -7.72 -3.35
CA SER A 86 0.74 -6.75 -3.03
C SER A 86 1.07 -5.91 -4.26
N GLY A 87 1.24 -4.62 -4.06
CA GLY A 87 1.80 -3.72 -5.06
C GLY A 87 0.82 -3.08 -6.03
N GLY A 88 -0.29 -3.71 -6.41
CA GLY A 88 -1.22 -3.12 -7.38
C GLY A 88 -1.87 -1.83 -6.87
N MET A 89 -2.40 -1.84 -5.64
CA MET A 89 -2.97 -0.65 -5.01
C MET A 89 -1.89 0.42 -4.77
N THR A 90 -0.72 0.02 -4.29
CA THR A 90 0.44 0.89 -4.09
C THR A 90 0.85 1.56 -5.40
N ALA A 91 0.99 0.78 -6.49
CA ALA A 91 1.36 1.32 -7.80
C ALA A 91 0.30 2.30 -8.34
N LEU A 92 -0.99 1.99 -8.17
CA LEU A 92 -2.07 2.87 -8.59
C LEU A 92 -2.03 4.21 -7.85
N VAL A 93 -1.96 4.19 -6.52
CA VAL A 93 -1.92 5.41 -5.70
C VAL A 93 -0.69 6.25 -6.04
N ARG A 94 0.49 5.63 -6.14
CA ARG A 94 1.74 6.30 -6.53
C ARG A 94 1.65 6.97 -7.90
N LEU A 95 1.12 6.27 -8.90
CA LEU A 95 0.97 6.82 -10.25
C LEU A 95 -0.04 7.97 -10.27
N GLN A 96 -1.13 7.89 -9.52
CA GLN A 96 -2.12 8.96 -9.42
C GLN A 96 -1.54 10.21 -8.74
N VAL A 97 -0.73 10.06 -7.69
CA VAL A 97 -0.03 11.19 -7.08
C VAL A 97 0.99 11.78 -8.05
N ALA A 98 1.80 10.95 -8.71
CA ALA A 98 2.80 11.41 -9.68
C ALA A 98 2.17 12.12 -10.88
N ALA A 99 0.98 11.69 -11.32
CA ALA A 99 0.21 12.33 -12.37
C ALA A 99 -0.61 13.56 -11.88
N HIS A 100 -0.42 13.99 -10.61
CA HIS A 100 -1.20 15.06 -9.97
C HIS A 100 -2.72 14.79 -9.91
N GLY A 101 -3.14 13.53 -10.02
CA GLY A 101 -4.53 13.13 -9.83
C GLY A 101 -4.96 13.16 -8.35
N PHE A 102 -4.00 12.93 -7.43
CA PHE A 102 -4.22 13.11 -5.98
C PHE A 102 -3.29 14.20 -5.44
N ALA A 103 -3.87 15.18 -4.75
CA ALA A 103 -3.09 16.22 -4.10
C ALA A 103 -2.36 15.66 -2.86
N VAL A 104 -1.10 16.03 -2.67
CA VAL A 104 -0.29 15.57 -1.51
C VAL A 104 -1.00 15.85 -0.18
N ARG A 105 -1.64 17.03 -0.04
CA ARG A 105 -2.42 17.38 1.17
C ARG A 105 -3.54 16.38 1.47
N ASP A 106 -4.17 15.81 0.43
CA ASP A 106 -5.27 14.87 0.61
C ASP A 106 -4.73 13.49 0.96
N VAL A 107 -3.55 13.11 0.44
CA VAL A 107 -2.81 11.91 0.88
C VAL A 107 -2.45 12.03 2.36
N VAL A 108 -1.91 13.17 2.81
CA VAL A 108 -1.57 13.41 4.22
C VAL A 108 -2.81 13.34 5.12
N LYS A 109 -3.93 13.95 4.72
CA LYS A 109 -5.20 13.87 5.46
C LYS A 109 -5.72 12.44 5.56
N THR A 110 -5.60 11.65 4.49
CA THR A 110 -6.00 10.24 4.49
C THR A 110 -5.11 9.44 5.44
N ARG A 111 -3.80 9.68 5.46
CA ARG A 111 -2.89 9.08 6.44
C ARG A 111 -3.31 9.40 7.87
N LEU A 112 -3.60 10.67 8.16
CA LEU A 112 -4.07 11.10 9.49
C LEU A 112 -5.30 10.30 9.97
N VAL A 113 -6.23 10.01 9.07
CA VAL A 113 -7.42 9.19 9.40
C VAL A 113 -7.01 7.75 9.69
N LEU A 114 -6.28 7.12 8.77
CA LEU A 114 -5.92 5.70 8.87
C LEU A 114 -4.96 5.44 10.03
N GLU A 115 -3.91 6.25 10.19
CA GLU A 115 -2.92 6.06 11.23
C GLU A 115 -3.48 6.36 12.62
N SER A 116 -4.39 7.34 12.75
CA SER A 116 -5.10 7.59 14.01
C SER A 116 -5.97 6.40 14.44
N ASP A 117 -6.64 5.76 13.50
CA ASP A 117 -7.45 4.57 13.75
C ASP A 117 -6.57 3.38 14.15
N VAL A 118 -5.49 3.14 13.40
CA VAL A 118 -4.50 2.08 13.69
C VAL A 118 -3.98 2.15 15.13
N VAL A 119 -3.45 3.30 15.55
CA VAL A 119 -2.87 3.42 16.90
C VAL A 119 -3.93 3.35 18.00
N THR A 120 -5.16 3.82 17.72
CA THR A 120 -6.29 3.72 18.63
C THR A 120 -6.69 2.27 18.87
N GLU A 121 -6.81 1.46 17.81
CA GLU A 121 -7.14 0.04 17.91
C GLU A 121 -6.00 -0.76 18.57
N LEU A 122 -4.74 -0.46 18.24
CA LEU A 122 -3.58 -1.07 18.90
C LEU A 122 -3.56 -0.79 20.40
N ALA A 123 -3.83 0.46 20.81
CA ALA A 123 -3.89 0.83 22.22
C ALA A 123 -5.05 0.12 22.96
N ARG A 124 -6.22 0.00 22.32
CA ARG A 124 -7.35 -0.77 22.90
C ARG A 124 -7.02 -2.24 23.09
N ALA A 125 -6.25 -2.81 22.17
CA ALA A 125 -5.85 -4.22 22.25
C ALA A 125 -4.73 -4.47 23.28
N SER A 126 -3.90 -3.46 23.60
CA SER A 126 -2.70 -3.60 24.44
C SER A 126 -2.97 -3.63 25.94
N GLY A 127 -4.17 -3.30 26.41
CA GLY A 127 -4.49 -3.08 27.84
C GLY A 127 -4.32 -4.26 28.80
N ALA A 128 -3.85 -5.44 28.38
CA ALA A 128 -3.76 -6.63 29.21
C ALA A 128 -2.42 -7.41 29.15
N ALA A 129 -1.56 -7.18 28.15
CA ALA A 129 -0.25 -7.85 28.01
C ALA A 129 0.59 -7.16 26.92
N PRO A 130 1.94 -7.34 26.91
CA PRO A 130 2.75 -6.89 25.78
C PRO A 130 2.17 -7.42 24.47
N THR A 131 1.97 -6.54 23.50
CA THR A 131 1.37 -6.92 22.21
C THR A 131 2.48 -7.41 21.27
N PRO A 132 2.63 -8.73 21.03
CA PRO A 132 3.69 -9.27 20.17
C PRO A 132 3.68 -8.67 18.77
N ALA A 133 2.52 -8.17 18.34
CA ALA A 133 2.35 -7.49 17.05
C ALA A 133 3.17 -6.21 16.90
N LEU A 134 3.59 -5.58 18.01
CA LEU A 134 4.43 -4.36 18.00
C LEU A 134 5.93 -4.65 17.84
N ALA A 135 6.38 -5.89 18.01
CA ALA A 135 7.80 -6.24 17.95
C ALA A 135 8.50 -5.71 16.68
N PRO A 136 7.95 -5.84 15.45
CA PRO A 136 8.60 -5.27 14.28
C PRO A 136 8.75 -3.74 14.31
N ALA A 137 7.77 -3.02 14.88
CA ALA A 137 7.85 -1.57 15.02
C ALA A 137 8.92 -1.17 16.03
N LEU A 138 9.04 -1.90 17.13
CA LEU A 138 10.07 -1.69 18.15
C LEU A 138 11.47 -1.97 17.61
N GLU A 139 11.67 -3.05 16.86
CA GLU A 139 12.94 -3.36 16.20
C GLU A 139 13.38 -2.23 15.23
N ILE A 140 12.44 -1.63 14.52
CA ILE A 140 12.72 -0.50 13.64
C ILE A 140 13.12 0.73 14.45
N LEU A 141 12.44 1.02 15.56
CA LEU A 141 12.83 2.13 16.45
C LEU A 141 14.21 1.92 17.03
N ASP A 142 14.53 0.71 17.46
CA ASP A 142 15.85 0.38 17.99
C ASP A 142 16.93 0.58 16.89
N ALA A 143 16.63 0.24 15.64
CA ALA A 143 17.52 0.51 14.51
C ALA A 143 17.72 2.00 14.23
N MET A 144 16.68 2.84 14.42
CA MET A 144 16.82 4.31 14.31
C MET A 144 17.69 4.93 15.40
N GLU A 145 17.82 4.28 16.54
CA GLU A 145 18.45 4.83 17.76
C GLU A 145 19.83 4.21 18.06
N GLN A 146 20.30 3.28 17.21
CA GLN A 146 21.59 2.61 17.48
C GLN A 146 22.73 3.62 17.63
N PRO A 147 23.48 3.57 18.75
CA PRO A 147 24.61 4.44 18.94
C PRO A 147 25.79 4.03 18.04
N GLY A 148 26.37 4.99 17.34
CA GLY A 148 27.59 4.80 16.56
C GLY A 148 27.39 4.76 15.04
N ASP A 149 26.20 4.48 14.53
CA ASP A 149 25.87 4.63 13.11
C ASP A 149 24.98 5.87 12.95
N GLU A 150 25.57 7.00 12.54
CA GLU A 150 24.79 8.16 12.10
C GLU A 150 24.07 7.80 10.80
N LEU A 151 22.78 7.50 10.93
CA LEU A 151 21.93 7.26 9.76
C LEU A 151 21.93 8.49 8.85
N THR A 152 22.15 8.28 7.58
CA THR A 152 21.86 9.32 6.60
C THR A 152 20.38 9.69 6.66
N ARG A 153 20.04 10.89 6.20
CA ARG A 153 18.64 11.32 6.13
C ARG A 153 17.76 10.33 5.39
N ASP A 154 18.26 9.78 4.29
CA ASP A 154 17.51 8.84 3.47
C ASP A 154 17.29 7.49 4.14
N GLU A 155 18.27 6.98 4.87
CA GLU A 155 18.14 5.76 5.68
C GLU A 155 17.12 5.97 6.80
N PHE A 156 17.19 7.11 7.50
CA PHE A 156 16.21 7.44 8.53
C PHE A 156 14.79 7.50 7.96
N LEU A 157 14.56 8.21 6.86
CA LEU A 157 13.24 8.31 6.22
C LEU A 157 12.71 6.97 5.72
N THR A 158 13.60 6.06 5.34
CA THR A 158 13.24 4.68 4.98
C THR A 158 12.74 3.91 6.20
N LEU A 159 13.45 4.02 7.34
CA LEU A 159 13.02 3.41 8.60
C LEU A 159 11.74 4.05 9.13
N ASP A 160 11.58 5.37 9.01
CA ASP A 160 10.33 6.07 9.35
C ASP A 160 9.12 5.51 8.61
N GLN A 161 9.27 5.29 7.30
CA GLN A 161 8.22 4.65 6.52
C GLN A 161 7.93 3.22 7.00
N ALA A 162 8.98 2.45 7.26
CA ALA A 162 8.84 1.07 7.73
C ALA A 162 8.15 1.01 9.10
N PHE A 163 8.44 1.95 10.03
CA PHE A 163 7.80 2.04 11.33
C PHE A 163 6.28 2.22 11.23
N HIS A 164 5.83 3.21 10.48
CA HIS A 164 4.38 3.45 10.32
C HIS A 164 3.67 2.27 9.63
N LEU A 165 4.33 1.65 8.63
CA LEU A 165 3.79 0.46 7.98
C LEU A 165 3.73 -0.73 8.96
N ALA A 166 4.71 -0.90 9.81
CA ALA A 166 4.72 -1.94 10.84
C ALA A 166 3.54 -1.78 11.81
N LEU A 167 3.22 -0.54 12.23
CA LEU A 167 2.01 -0.27 13.03
C LEU A 167 0.74 -0.64 12.29
N ALA A 168 0.63 -0.28 11.00
CA ALA A 168 -0.53 -0.63 10.18
C ALA A 168 -0.69 -2.15 10.03
N VAL A 169 0.40 -2.89 9.84
CA VAL A 169 0.38 -4.37 9.81
C VAL A 169 0.00 -4.95 11.16
N ALA A 170 0.52 -4.39 12.26
CA ALA A 170 0.22 -4.83 13.62
C ALA A 170 -1.26 -4.72 13.98
N SER A 171 -2.01 -3.77 13.37
CA SER A 171 -3.46 -3.63 13.57
C SER A 171 -4.26 -4.85 13.07
N GLY A 172 -3.67 -5.70 12.24
CA GLY A 172 -4.33 -6.86 11.64
C GLY A 172 -5.28 -6.51 10.48
N ASN A 173 -5.46 -5.23 10.15
CA ASN A 173 -6.28 -4.81 9.03
C ASN A 173 -5.43 -4.76 7.73
N GLU A 174 -5.47 -5.84 6.97
CA GLU A 174 -4.69 -5.98 5.73
C GLU A 174 -5.04 -4.90 4.67
N VAL A 175 -6.28 -4.40 4.67
CA VAL A 175 -6.68 -3.32 3.75
C VAL A 175 -6.01 -2.01 4.13
N ILE A 176 -6.02 -1.65 5.41
CA ILE A 176 -5.31 -0.46 5.91
C ILE A 176 -3.82 -0.58 5.63
N ALA A 177 -3.20 -1.72 5.90
CA ALA A 177 -1.78 -1.94 5.64
C ALA A 177 -1.43 -1.77 4.14
N ALA A 178 -2.25 -2.32 3.23
CA ALA A 178 -2.05 -2.15 1.79
C ALA A 178 -2.23 -0.70 1.33
N MET A 179 -3.24 0.00 1.84
CA MET A 179 -3.46 1.43 1.56
C MET A 179 -2.30 2.28 2.09
N MET A 180 -1.85 2.03 3.32
CA MET A 180 -0.74 2.76 3.94
C MET A 180 0.56 2.58 3.15
N ALA A 181 0.87 1.38 2.69
CA ALA A 181 2.02 1.13 1.82
C ALA A 181 1.97 2.03 0.57
N GLY A 182 0.81 2.08 -0.11
CA GLY A 182 0.61 2.91 -1.30
C GLY A 182 0.70 4.42 -1.03
N LEU A 183 0.07 4.89 0.03
CA LEU A 183 0.08 6.30 0.40
C LEU A 183 1.50 6.79 0.76
N ARG A 184 2.25 6.01 1.53
CA ARG A 184 3.61 6.39 1.95
C ARG A 184 4.59 6.40 0.78
N GLU A 185 4.61 5.36 -0.05
CA GLU A 185 5.45 5.32 -1.25
C GLU A 185 5.12 6.48 -2.21
N SER A 186 3.84 6.89 -2.27
CA SER A 186 3.39 7.98 -3.14
C SER A 186 3.95 9.33 -2.76
N ILE A 187 4.18 9.60 -1.48
CA ILE A 187 4.70 10.88 -1.00
C ILE A 187 6.19 10.84 -0.66
N GLU A 188 6.86 9.70 -0.83
CA GLU A 188 8.29 9.56 -0.49
C GLU A 188 9.15 10.65 -1.13
N ALA A 189 8.98 10.89 -2.42
CA ALA A 189 9.74 11.92 -3.13
C ALA A 189 9.51 13.32 -2.55
N TYR A 190 8.27 13.64 -2.18
CA TYR A 190 7.92 14.93 -1.58
C TYR A 190 8.48 15.06 -0.17
N VAL A 191 8.43 13.99 0.63
CA VAL A 191 9.01 13.96 1.97
C VAL A 191 10.53 14.18 1.91
N ARG A 192 11.24 13.53 0.98
CA ARG A 192 12.68 13.72 0.78
C ARG A 192 13.02 15.14 0.37
N VAL A 193 12.26 15.74 -0.56
CA VAL A 193 12.44 17.14 -0.96
C VAL A 193 12.15 18.08 0.22
N GLY A 194 11.05 17.88 0.95
CA GLY A 194 10.72 18.68 2.14
C GLY A 194 11.79 18.58 3.22
N ALA A 195 12.30 17.38 3.50
CA ALA A 195 13.38 17.18 4.48
C ALA A 195 14.67 17.90 4.08
N SER A 196 14.92 18.16 2.79
CA SER A 196 16.14 18.86 2.34
C SER A 196 16.17 20.33 2.67
N VAL A 197 15.01 20.95 2.94
CA VAL A 197 14.89 22.38 3.27
C VAL A 197 14.74 22.66 4.77
N LEU A 198 14.74 21.61 5.62
CA LEU A 198 14.69 21.76 7.06
C LEU A 198 15.96 22.45 7.60
N PRO A 199 15.83 23.36 8.57
CA PRO A 199 16.97 24.12 9.11
C PRO A 199 18.03 23.25 9.77
N SER A 200 17.62 22.19 10.49
CA SER A 200 18.49 21.23 11.16
C SER A 200 17.88 19.84 11.04
N TRP A 201 18.58 18.96 10.36
CA TRP A 201 18.17 17.56 10.27
C TRP A 201 18.37 16.82 11.59
N ASP A 202 19.45 17.10 12.30
CA ASP A 202 19.79 16.45 13.55
C ASP A 202 18.74 16.71 14.64
N ASP A 203 18.30 17.97 14.76
CA ASP A 203 17.21 18.33 15.69
C ASP A 203 15.90 17.67 15.29
N THR A 204 15.59 17.66 13.98
CA THR A 204 14.38 17.02 13.45
C THR A 204 14.39 15.52 13.70
N SER A 205 15.47 14.82 13.36
CA SER A 205 15.58 13.37 13.54
C SER A 205 15.51 12.98 15.02
N THR A 206 16.14 13.76 15.91
CA THR A 206 16.07 13.56 17.36
C THR A 206 14.63 13.69 17.86
N ARG A 207 13.92 14.73 17.43
CA ARG A 207 12.51 14.93 17.77
C ARG A 207 11.63 13.79 17.24
N LEU A 208 11.78 13.41 15.98
CA LEU A 208 11.00 12.33 15.38
C LEU A 208 11.19 10.98 16.12
N LYS A 209 12.43 10.64 16.51
CA LYS A 209 12.71 9.46 17.35
C LYS A 209 11.92 9.51 18.67
N ALA A 210 11.95 10.65 19.34
CA ALA A 210 11.23 10.83 20.60
C ALA A 210 9.70 10.75 20.43
N GLU A 211 9.17 11.29 19.34
CA GLU A 211 7.75 11.23 19.00
C GLU A 211 7.32 9.78 18.71
N HIS A 212 8.08 9.01 17.93
CA HIS A 212 7.80 7.59 17.68
C HIS A 212 7.76 6.77 18.96
N ARG A 213 8.74 6.97 19.87
CA ARG A 213 8.72 6.31 21.20
C ARG A 213 7.49 6.70 22.01
N ALA A 214 7.08 7.97 21.96
CA ALA A 214 5.89 8.44 22.67
C ALA A 214 4.59 7.83 22.10
N ILE A 215 4.52 7.58 20.80
CA ILE A 215 3.40 6.88 20.17
C ILE A 215 3.33 5.44 20.67
N VAL A 216 4.44 4.71 20.63
CA VAL A 216 4.48 3.30 21.10
C VAL A 216 4.17 3.23 22.58
N ALA A 217 4.74 4.11 23.40
CA ALA A 217 4.46 4.14 24.84
C ALA A 217 2.98 4.36 25.16
N ALA A 218 2.28 5.21 24.39
CA ALA A 218 0.84 5.43 24.54
C ALA A 218 0.03 4.17 24.13
N ILE A 219 0.46 3.47 23.09
CA ILE A 219 -0.14 2.20 22.68
C ILE A 219 0.05 1.15 23.77
N GLU A 220 1.27 0.96 24.27
CA GLU A 220 1.58 -0.02 25.33
C GLU A 220 0.88 0.27 26.65
N ALA A 221 0.68 1.57 26.97
CA ALA A 221 -0.08 2.00 28.12
C ALA A 221 -1.59 1.74 28.01
N GLY A 222 -2.08 1.34 26.82
CA GLY A 222 -3.50 1.15 26.59
C GLY A 222 -4.28 2.46 26.63
N ASP A 223 -3.70 3.58 26.19
CA ASP A 223 -4.34 4.89 26.15
C ASP A 223 -4.65 5.29 24.68
N PRO A 224 -5.85 4.98 24.17
CA PRO A 224 -6.22 5.24 22.78
C PRO A 224 -6.25 6.72 22.42
N GLU A 225 -6.67 7.59 23.34
CA GLU A 225 -6.77 9.02 23.08
C GLU A 225 -5.39 9.68 23.04
N LEU A 226 -4.49 9.27 23.93
CA LEU A 226 -3.10 9.73 23.91
C LEU A 226 -2.38 9.23 22.65
N ALA A 227 -2.54 7.95 22.28
CA ALA A 227 -1.94 7.39 21.07
C ALA A 227 -2.41 8.15 19.83
N ARG A 228 -3.73 8.42 19.72
CA ARG A 228 -4.31 9.23 18.65
C ARG A 228 -3.72 10.63 18.59
N THR A 229 -3.61 11.30 19.73
CA THR A 229 -3.06 12.66 19.79
C THR A 229 -1.62 12.66 19.32
N ARG A 230 -0.79 11.73 19.81
CA ARG A 230 0.64 11.63 19.46
C ARG A 230 0.88 11.43 17.97
N ILE A 231 0.15 10.49 17.33
CA ILE A 231 0.34 10.23 15.90
C ILE A 231 -0.12 11.43 15.06
N ARG A 232 -1.20 12.12 15.46
CA ARG A 232 -1.67 13.30 14.74
C ARG A 232 -0.68 14.45 14.82
N ASP A 233 -0.21 14.78 16.04
CA ASP A 233 0.77 15.83 16.26
C ASP A 233 2.05 15.56 15.46
N HIS A 234 2.53 14.32 15.48
CA HIS A 234 3.69 13.88 14.72
C HIS A 234 3.53 14.15 13.21
N ILE A 235 2.45 13.68 12.61
CA ILE A 235 2.21 13.84 11.16
C ILE A 235 1.99 15.31 10.79
N GLU A 236 1.17 16.03 11.56
CA GLU A 236 0.83 17.44 11.28
C GLU A 236 2.04 18.34 11.44
N THR A 237 2.85 18.16 12.49
CA THR A 237 4.07 18.94 12.72
C THR A 237 5.08 18.75 11.62
N TYR A 238 5.40 17.50 11.26
CA TYR A 238 6.34 17.22 10.19
C TYR A 238 5.86 17.77 8.83
N HIS A 239 4.57 17.62 8.53
CA HIS A 239 4.00 18.17 7.31
C HIS A 239 4.06 19.71 7.25
N ALA A 240 3.81 20.38 8.37
CA ALA A 240 3.90 21.84 8.46
C ALA A 240 5.34 22.34 8.28
N GLU A 241 6.33 21.68 8.88
CA GLU A 241 7.74 22.03 8.79
C GLU A 241 8.30 21.84 7.37
N THR A 242 7.93 20.75 6.72
CA THR A 242 8.43 20.42 5.38
C THR A 242 7.76 21.25 4.29
N ASN A 243 6.63 21.91 4.57
CA ASN A 243 5.85 22.73 3.63
C ASN A 243 5.64 22.06 2.26
N VAL A 244 5.47 20.74 2.28
CA VAL A 244 5.43 19.89 1.07
C VAL A 244 4.31 20.32 0.11
N SER A 245 3.25 20.94 0.64
CA SER A 245 2.13 21.46 -0.18
C SER A 245 2.50 22.65 -1.07
N SER A 246 3.56 23.40 -0.76
CA SER A 246 3.97 24.59 -1.52
C SER A 246 4.98 24.29 -2.63
N ILE A 247 5.53 23.08 -2.67
CA ILE A 247 6.53 22.68 -3.67
C ILE A 247 5.93 22.50 -5.07
N HIS A 248 4.60 22.31 -5.16
CA HIS A 248 3.86 22.28 -6.42
C HIS A 248 2.65 23.20 -6.32
N PRO A 249 2.77 24.51 -6.69
CA PRO A 249 1.61 25.35 -6.82
C PRO A 249 0.69 24.77 -7.89
N HIS A 250 -0.59 24.62 -7.56
CA HIS A 250 -1.63 24.29 -8.53
C HIS A 250 -1.44 25.18 -9.78
N ARG A 251 -1.34 24.59 -10.96
CA ARG A 251 -1.75 25.30 -12.16
C ARG A 251 -3.24 25.60 -11.95
N GLU A 252 -3.54 26.86 -11.66
CA GLU A 252 -4.90 27.37 -11.77
C GLU A 252 -5.36 27.09 -13.20
N ASP A 253 -6.48 26.41 -13.31
CA ASP A 253 -7.16 26.15 -14.57
C ASP A 253 -7.43 27.49 -15.26
N THR A 254 -6.80 27.69 -16.43
CA THR A 254 -7.18 28.67 -17.43
C THR A 254 -7.95 27.99 -18.55
#